data_de896b94d2e435c14bb063a6be3d70ce
#
_entry.id   de896b94d2e435c14bb063a6be3d70ce
#
_cell.length_a   1.000
_cell.length_b   1.000
_cell.length_c   1.000
_cell.angle_alpha   90.00
_cell.angle_beta   90.00
_cell.angle_gamma   90.00
#
_symmetry.space_group_name_H-M   'P 1'
#
loop_
_entity.id
_entity.type
_entity.pdbx_description
1 polymer ?
#
loop_
_entity_poly.entity_id
_entity_poly.type
_entity_poly.pdbx_seq_one_letter_code
_entity_poly.pdbx_strand_id
1 'polypeptide(L)'
;MNTGRILTMAQNKDYDQSLQSPPTSTSINYSVDKKYGGGIGFQVGSTYKLFTLLEWLKAGHGLNETVNGTPHNTSVWQHCGEPTYGNWAPKNDSAGENGNYTVARATALSVNAAFASMAAKLDLCDIKQTAEDLGVHSGDDKTELNSYPSSILGTNNIAPLTMAAAYAGVANNGTFCEPIAIDNVTNAEGKSLGGQPKACKQVLEPSVAQTAVYAMKGTISGGTAVGAQTYDGTQLFGKTGTTDDADQIWLVGSSSRVATAYWQGNTDGGKNNLRHYSNGVNGTYASARAGVWRQAQTPMNALYPAGPFTDPSSSALRGNAKAVPDVTGKTAAEAKAAITGAGFTYVDGGAQPGSAKAGTVSSTSPSANSLLSNGSSVTVYTSDGSQIVMPAIAGAPLDTARSKLNQLGFTNVTISKEYVKGGGDKECRVATVDPGVHAAASKDSAVTLTLYGDKNGKAPKDCK
;
A
#
# COMPACT_ATOMS: atom_id res chain seq x y z
N MET A 1 -12.23 13.11 -19.24
CA MET A 1 -12.78 12.48 -18.05
C MET A 1 -14.27 12.71 -17.91
N ASN A 2 -14.69 13.92 -17.64
CA ASN A 2 -16.09 14.26 -17.29
C ASN A 2 -17.09 14.29 -18.47
N THR A 3 -16.75 13.70 -19.60
CA THR A 3 -17.63 13.73 -20.81
C THR A 3 -17.93 12.34 -21.35
N GLY A 4 -17.10 11.34 -21.10
CA GLY A 4 -17.16 10.04 -21.76
C GLY A 4 -16.63 10.03 -23.19
N ARG A 5 -16.18 11.16 -23.75
CA ARG A 5 -15.76 11.23 -25.14
C ARG A 5 -14.59 10.34 -25.47
N ILE A 6 -14.73 9.56 -26.53
CA ILE A 6 -13.65 8.82 -27.17
C ILE A 6 -12.85 9.81 -28.01
N LEU A 7 -11.59 10.04 -27.64
CA LEU A 7 -10.73 11.01 -28.33
C LEU A 7 -9.99 10.39 -29.51
N THR A 8 -9.56 9.13 -29.35
CA THR A 8 -8.88 8.39 -30.40
C THR A 8 -9.05 6.89 -30.16
N MET A 9 -9.05 6.16 -31.26
CA MET A 9 -9.07 4.70 -31.29
C MET A 9 -8.27 4.24 -32.50
N ALA A 10 -7.29 3.38 -32.30
CA ALA A 10 -6.42 2.90 -33.36
C ALA A 10 -6.04 1.45 -33.16
N GLN A 11 -5.81 0.75 -34.23
CA GLN A 11 -5.23 -0.59 -34.26
C GLN A 11 -4.26 -0.73 -35.44
N ASN A 12 -3.38 -1.72 -35.36
CA ASN A 12 -2.34 -1.94 -36.38
C ASN A 12 -2.80 -2.80 -37.58
N LYS A 13 -4.11 -3.02 -37.72
CA LYS A 13 -4.69 -3.72 -38.88
C LYS A 13 -5.57 -2.75 -39.67
N ASP A 14 -5.43 -2.81 -40.99
CA ASP A 14 -6.30 -2.04 -41.88
C ASP A 14 -7.73 -2.62 -41.88
N TYR A 15 -8.71 -1.75 -42.04
CA TYR A 15 -10.10 -2.19 -42.11
C TYR A 15 -10.41 -2.77 -43.49
N ASP A 16 -10.87 -4.01 -43.53
CA ASP A 16 -11.29 -4.71 -44.75
C ASP A 16 -12.41 -5.68 -44.43
N GLN A 17 -13.52 -5.58 -45.16
CA GLN A 17 -14.69 -6.47 -45.04
C GLN A 17 -14.67 -7.63 -46.02
N SER A 18 -13.67 -7.74 -46.89
CA SER A 18 -13.61 -8.84 -47.86
C SER A 18 -13.38 -10.17 -47.17
N LEU A 19 -13.95 -11.24 -47.72
CA LEU A 19 -13.74 -12.60 -47.21
C LEU A 19 -12.31 -13.12 -47.44
N GLN A 20 -11.50 -12.40 -48.21
CA GLN A 20 -10.11 -12.73 -48.53
C GLN A 20 -9.15 -11.67 -47.97
N SER A 21 -9.48 -11.08 -46.82
CA SER A 21 -8.63 -10.08 -46.17
C SER A 21 -7.23 -10.64 -45.93
N PRO A 22 -6.17 -9.88 -46.30
CA PRO A 22 -4.81 -10.31 -46.02
C PRO A 22 -4.56 -10.27 -44.47
N PRO A 23 -3.52 -10.96 -43.98
CA PRO A 23 -3.21 -11.01 -42.54
C PRO A 23 -2.99 -9.63 -41.87
N THR A 24 -2.75 -8.61 -42.71
CA THR A 24 -2.56 -7.20 -42.25
C THR A 24 -3.87 -6.44 -42.07
N SER A 25 -5.01 -6.98 -42.51
CA SER A 25 -6.32 -6.33 -42.40
C SER A 25 -7.34 -7.17 -41.64
N THR A 26 -8.45 -6.54 -41.28
CA THR A 26 -9.56 -7.17 -40.54
C THR A 26 -10.84 -6.35 -40.65
N SER A 27 -11.98 -7.02 -40.55
CA SER A 27 -13.27 -6.33 -40.35
C SER A 27 -13.61 -6.06 -38.88
N ILE A 28 -12.76 -6.55 -37.94
CA ILE A 28 -13.00 -6.45 -36.49
C ILE A 28 -12.29 -5.23 -35.92
N ASN A 29 -13.02 -4.47 -35.14
CA ASN A 29 -12.44 -3.47 -34.24
C ASN A 29 -12.19 -4.12 -32.87
N TYR A 30 -10.95 -4.43 -32.59
CA TYR A 30 -10.54 -5.11 -31.37
C TYR A 30 -10.59 -4.20 -30.12
N SER A 31 -10.80 -2.89 -30.28
CA SER A 31 -10.82 -1.95 -29.16
C SER A 31 -12.18 -1.86 -28.49
N VAL A 32 -13.24 -2.42 -29.07
CA VAL A 32 -14.64 -2.31 -28.60
C VAL A 32 -15.30 -3.68 -28.45
N ASP A 33 -16.47 -3.68 -27.82
CA ASP A 33 -17.29 -4.86 -27.61
C ASP A 33 -17.88 -5.40 -28.93
N LYS A 34 -18.34 -6.63 -28.88
CA LYS A 34 -18.86 -7.36 -30.03
C LYS A 34 -19.97 -6.63 -30.78
N LYS A 35 -20.90 -6.01 -30.05
CA LYS A 35 -22.01 -5.25 -30.62
C LYS A 35 -21.60 -4.03 -31.44
N TYR A 36 -20.39 -3.48 -31.18
CA TYR A 36 -19.91 -2.26 -31.83
C TYR A 36 -18.85 -2.51 -32.91
N GLY A 37 -18.10 -3.60 -32.80
CA GLY A 37 -17.01 -3.84 -33.74
C GLY A 37 -16.61 -5.31 -33.92
N GLY A 38 -17.38 -6.25 -33.37
CA GLY A 38 -17.11 -7.67 -33.53
C GLY A 38 -16.04 -8.23 -32.58
N GLY A 39 -15.32 -7.39 -31.84
CA GLY A 39 -14.33 -7.82 -30.85
C GLY A 39 -15.01 -8.43 -29.60
N ILE A 40 -14.42 -9.47 -29.03
CA ILE A 40 -14.97 -10.15 -27.83
C ILE A 40 -14.20 -9.80 -26.56
N GLY A 41 -13.32 -8.81 -26.62
CA GLY A 41 -12.40 -8.48 -25.53
C GLY A 41 -11.28 -9.50 -25.36
N PHE A 42 -10.42 -9.24 -24.38
CA PHE A 42 -9.25 -10.06 -24.08
C PHE A 42 -9.05 -10.14 -22.58
N GLN A 43 -8.42 -11.21 -22.10
CA GLN A 43 -8.03 -11.31 -20.70
C GLN A 43 -7.14 -10.11 -20.32
N VAL A 44 -7.60 -9.34 -19.32
CA VAL A 44 -6.96 -8.06 -18.99
C VAL A 44 -5.76 -8.20 -18.05
N GLY A 45 -5.53 -9.42 -17.54
CA GLY A 45 -4.44 -9.67 -16.62
C GLY A 45 -4.48 -8.74 -15.43
N SER A 46 -3.33 -8.42 -14.88
CA SER A 46 -3.19 -7.61 -13.67
C SER A 46 -3.79 -6.19 -13.73
N THR A 47 -4.34 -5.73 -14.86
CA THR A 47 -5.09 -4.45 -14.87
C THR A 47 -6.40 -4.56 -14.08
N TYR A 48 -6.95 -5.77 -13.92
CA TYR A 48 -8.13 -6.03 -13.08
C TYR A 48 -7.88 -5.80 -11.59
N LYS A 49 -6.64 -5.83 -11.13
CA LYS A 49 -6.26 -5.57 -9.73
C LYS A 49 -6.72 -4.19 -9.21
N LEU A 50 -7.01 -3.25 -10.11
CA LEU A 50 -7.63 -1.98 -9.74
C LEU A 50 -8.93 -2.22 -8.95
N PHE A 51 -9.78 -3.14 -9.38
CA PHE A 51 -11.09 -3.37 -8.74
C PHE A 51 -10.94 -4.04 -7.37
N THR A 52 -9.98 -4.96 -7.21
CA THR A 52 -9.64 -5.50 -5.89
C THR A 52 -9.10 -4.39 -4.95
N LEU A 53 -8.27 -3.48 -5.47
CA LEU A 53 -7.77 -2.34 -4.68
C LEU A 53 -8.90 -1.38 -4.27
N LEU A 54 -9.83 -1.08 -5.18
CA LEU A 54 -10.98 -0.23 -4.89
C LEU A 54 -11.88 -0.86 -3.82
N GLU A 55 -12.19 -2.16 -3.94
CA GLU A 55 -12.99 -2.85 -2.94
C GLU A 55 -12.28 -2.93 -1.58
N TRP A 56 -10.96 -3.15 -1.56
CA TRP A 56 -10.14 -3.07 -0.35
C TRP A 56 -10.31 -1.74 0.37
N LEU A 57 -10.29 -0.64 -0.37
CA LEU A 57 -10.46 0.71 0.17
C LEU A 57 -11.91 0.99 0.62
N LYS A 58 -12.92 0.50 -0.13
CA LYS A 58 -14.36 0.57 0.24
C LYS A 58 -14.63 -0.18 1.54
N ALA A 59 -13.98 -1.33 1.74
CA ALA A 59 -14.07 -2.10 2.98
C ALA A 59 -13.37 -1.44 4.18
N GLY A 60 -12.80 -0.23 4.00
CA GLY A 60 -12.18 0.56 5.06
C GLY A 60 -10.72 0.19 5.34
N HIS A 61 -10.12 -0.63 4.53
CA HIS A 61 -8.69 -0.93 4.61
C HIS A 61 -7.83 0.20 4.02
N GLY A 62 -6.56 0.26 4.41
CA GLY A 62 -5.62 1.30 3.97
C GLY A 62 -4.47 0.79 3.11
N LEU A 63 -3.78 1.74 2.46
CA LEU A 63 -2.62 1.44 1.62
C LEU A 63 -1.36 1.05 2.42
N ASN A 64 -1.27 1.48 3.68
CA ASN A 64 -0.16 1.17 4.56
C ASN A 64 -0.33 -0.20 5.25
N GLU A 65 -1.49 -0.82 5.11
CA GLU A 65 -1.68 -2.19 5.60
C GLU A 65 -0.72 -3.16 4.91
N THR A 66 -0.24 -4.12 5.68
CA THR A 66 0.69 -5.14 5.20
C THR A 66 -0.05 -6.42 4.88
N VAL A 67 0.24 -6.98 3.71
CA VAL A 67 -0.30 -8.24 3.21
C VAL A 67 0.81 -9.20 2.82
N ASN A 68 0.54 -10.50 2.92
CA ASN A 68 1.50 -11.53 2.54
C ASN A 68 1.61 -11.61 1.00
N GLY A 69 2.79 -11.35 0.47
CA GLY A 69 3.11 -11.48 -0.95
C GLY A 69 3.87 -12.77 -1.32
N THR A 70 4.14 -13.63 -0.34
CA THR A 70 4.69 -14.96 -0.63
C THR A 70 3.58 -15.86 -1.19
N PRO A 71 3.76 -16.55 -2.33
CA PRO A 71 2.79 -17.50 -2.84
C PRO A 71 2.41 -18.55 -1.79
N HIS A 72 1.12 -18.64 -1.50
CA HIS A 72 0.57 -19.59 -0.54
C HIS A 72 -0.82 -20.03 -0.99
N ASN A 73 -1.23 -21.20 -0.52
CA ASN A 73 -2.57 -21.71 -0.82
C ASN A 73 -3.62 -21.02 0.05
N THR A 74 -4.64 -20.48 -0.60
CA THR A 74 -5.87 -20.01 0.03
C THR A 74 -6.99 -20.97 -0.34
N SER A 75 -7.71 -21.49 0.63
CA SER A 75 -8.72 -22.52 0.45
C SER A 75 -10.15 -22.08 0.79
N VAL A 76 -10.30 -20.93 1.42
CA VAL A 76 -11.62 -20.37 1.80
C VAL A 76 -11.71 -18.94 1.26
N TRP A 77 -12.81 -18.67 0.55
CA TRP A 77 -13.10 -17.37 -0.05
C TRP A 77 -14.52 -16.96 0.32
N GLN A 78 -14.79 -15.65 0.39
CA GLN A 78 -16.16 -15.15 0.46
C GLN A 78 -16.67 -14.92 -0.96
N HIS A 79 -17.87 -15.39 -1.26
CA HIS A 79 -18.51 -15.29 -2.56
C HIS A 79 -19.99 -15.05 -2.41
N CYS A 80 -20.47 -13.86 -2.72
CA CYS A 80 -21.86 -13.43 -2.60
C CYS A 80 -22.44 -13.65 -1.17
N GLY A 81 -21.66 -13.28 -0.15
CA GLY A 81 -22.06 -13.40 1.25
C GLY A 81 -21.83 -14.77 1.89
N GLU A 82 -21.44 -15.78 1.12
CA GLU A 82 -21.26 -17.14 1.59
C GLU A 82 -19.80 -17.62 1.44
N PRO A 83 -19.28 -18.45 2.36
CA PRO A 83 -17.97 -19.03 2.21
C PRO A 83 -17.98 -20.07 1.06
N THR A 84 -17.03 -19.98 0.16
CA THR A 84 -16.77 -20.97 -0.87
C THR A 84 -15.39 -21.59 -0.68
N TYR A 85 -15.26 -22.85 -1.06
CA TYR A 85 -14.07 -23.65 -0.83
C TYR A 85 -13.39 -24.01 -2.14
N GLY A 86 -12.12 -23.72 -2.26
CA GLY A 86 -11.34 -24.04 -3.45
C GLY A 86 -9.88 -23.60 -3.28
N ASN A 87 -8.97 -24.51 -3.49
CA ASN A 87 -7.53 -24.25 -3.36
C ASN A 87 -7.02 -23.42 -4.53
N TRP A 88 -6.41 -22.29 -4.23
CA TRP A 88 -5.73 -21.49 -5.23
C TRP A 88 -4.46 -20.82 -4.64
N ALA A 89 -3.36 -20.97 -5.35
CA ALA A 89 -2.05 -20.45 -4.99
C ALA A 89 -1.40 -19.77 -6.21
N PRO A 90 -1.71 -18.50 -6.48
CA PRO A 90 -1.11 -17.83 -7.63
C PRO A 90 0.39 -17.64 -7.44
N LYS A 91 1.15 -17.89 -8.50
CA LYS A 91 2.57 -17.57 -8.55
C LYS A 91 2.75 -16.07 -8.78
N ASN A 92 3.80 -15.49 -8.19
CA ASN A 92 4.25 -14.16 -8.57
C ASN A 92 4.95 -14.19 -9.94
N ASP A 93 4.99 -13.06 -10.61
CA ASP A 93 5.63 -12.94 -11.91
C ASP A 93 7.16 -13.07 -11.82
N SER A 94 7.75 -12.61 -10.72
CA SER A 94 9.16 -12.77 -10.39
C SER A 94 9.35 -13.69 -9.19
N ALA A 95 10.29 -14.63 -9.26
CA ALA A 95 10.61 -15.55 -8.17
C ALA A 95 11.13 -14.86 -6.89
N GLY A 96 11.64 -13.62 -7.00
CA GLY A 96 12.11 -12.80 -5.88
C GLY A 96 11.00 -12.02 -5.15
N GLU A 97 9.78 -12.04 -5.62
CA GLU A 97 8.65 -11.32 -5.02
C GLU A 97 8.03 -12.11 -3.86
N ASN A 98 8.78 -12.25 -2.76
CA ASN A 98 8.33 -12.94 -1.55
C ASN A 98 8.35 -11.99 -0.35
N GLY A 99 7.62 -12.34 0.72
CA GLY A 99 7.56 -11.57 1.96
C GLY A 99 6.32 -10.69 2.08
N ASN A 100 6.34 -9.80 3.04
CA ASN A 100 5.23 -8.90 3.32
C ASN A 100 5.41 -7.57 2.58
N TYR A 101 4.33 -7.07 2.01
CA TYR A 101 4.29 -5.80 1.29
C TYR A 101 3.21 -4.89 1.87
N THR A 102 3.44 -3.58 1.92
CA THR A 102 2.32 -2.65 2.04
C THR A 102 1.45 -2.76 0.78
N VAL A 103 0.15 -2.53 0.90
CA VAL A 103 -0.78 -2.57 -0.25
C VAL A 103 -0.34 -1.61 -1.36
N ALA A 104 0.17 -0.41 -0.99
CA ALA A 104 0.75 0.52 -1.96
C ALA A 104 1.92 -0.09 -2.75
N ARG A 105 2.86 -0.75 -2.07
CA ARG A 105 4.01 -1.37 -2.72
C ARG A 105 3.64 -2.60 -3.53
N ALA A 106 2.73 -3.44 -3.02
CA ALA A 106 2.17 -4.58 -3.76
C ALA A 106 1.49 -4.15 -5.05
N THR A 107 0.78 -3.01 -5.03
CA THR A 107 0.12 -2.41 -6.20
C THR A 107 1.15 -1.94 -7.23
N ALA A 108 2.17 -1.19 -6.81
CA ALA A 108 3.23 -0.68 -7.67
C ALA A 108 4.01 -1.81 -8.38
N LEU A 109 4.30 -2.90 -7.67
CA LEU A 109 5.01 -4.08 -8.18
C LEU A 109 4.10 -5.14 -8.78
N SER A 110 2.78 -5.00 -8.64
CA SER A 110 1.80 -5.97 -9.18
C SER A 110 1.88 -7.38 -8.58
N VAL A 111 2.24 -7.53 -7.31
CA VAL A 111 2.48 -8.83 -6.63
C VAL A 111 1.20 -9.67 -6.57
N ASN A 112 1.15 -10.80 -7.28
CA ASN A 112 -0.05 -11.64 -7.41
C ASN A 112 -0.52 -12.21 -6.07
N ALA A 113 0.39 -12.79 -5.28
CA ALA A 113 0.07 -13.39 -3.98
C ALA A 113 -0.42 -12.36 -2.96
N ALA A 114 0.06 -11.11 -3.03
CA ALA A 114 -0.43 -10.03 -2.18
C ALA A 114 -1.89 -9.68 -2.51
N PHE A 115 -2.25 -9.61 -3.79
CA PHE A 115 -3.63 -9.38 -4.21
C PHE A 115 -4.55 -10.56 -3.88
N ALA A 116 -4.07 -11.81 -3.95
CA ALA A 116 -4.81 -12.97 -3.44
C ALA A 116 -5.05 -12.86 -1.93
N SER A 117 -4.04 -12.42 -1.16
CA SER A 117 -4.18 -12.17 0.28
C SER A 117 -5.19 -11.04 0.61
N MET A 118 -5.27 -10.03 -0.24
CA MET A 118 -6.29 -8.97 -0.12
C MET A 118 -7.68 -9.54 -0.42
N ALA A 119 -7.85 -10.21 -1.55
CA ALA A 119 -9.13 -10.76 -1.99
C ALA A 119 -9.68 -11.83 -1.04
N ALA A 120 -8.82 -12.58 -0.36
CA ALA A 120 -9.22 -13.54 0.67
C ALA A 120 -9.88 -12.89 1.91
N LYS A 121 -9.77 -11.58 2.06
CA LYS A 121 -10.43 -10.79 3.12
C LYS A 121 -11.66 -10.02 2.62
N LEU A 122 -11.99 -10.14 1.36
CA LEU A 122 -13.08 -9.45 0.68
C LEU A 122 -14.07 -10.46 0.10
N ASP A 123 -15.26 -10.01 -0.26
CA ASP A 123 -16.17 -10.80 -1.06
C ASP A 123 -15.84 -10.67 -2.56
N LEU A 124 -15.71 -11.79 -3.25
CA LEU A 124 -15.37 -11.82 -4.68
C LEU A 124 -16.50 -11.21 -5.55
N CYS A 125 -17.76 -11.30 -5.11
CA CYS A 125 -18.87 -10.65 -5.78
C CYS A 125 -18.82 -9.14 -5.64
N ASP A 126 -18.37 -8.61 -4.49
CA ASP A 126 -18.21 -7.17 -4.28
C ASP A 126 -17.07 -6.59 -5.13
N ILE A 127 -15.98 -7.35 -5.34
CA ILE A 127 -14.92 -6.98 -6.29
C ILE A 127 -15.48 -6.91 -7.71
N LYS A 128 -16.29 -7.90 -8.13
CA LYS A 128 -16.97 -7.91 -9.43
C LYS A 128 -17.91 -6.72 -9.54
N GLN A 129 -18.76 -6.47 -8.53
CA GLN A 129 -19.71 -5.36 -8.53
C GLN A 129 -19.01 -3.99 -8.64
N THR A 130 -17.88 -3.82 -7.95
CA THR A 130 -17.06 -2.60 -8.06
C THR A 130 -16.53 -2.40 -9.49
N ALA A 131 -16.21 -3.46 -10.21
CA ALA A 131 -15.85 -3.37 -11.64
C ALA A 131 -17.08 -3.00 -12.50
N GLU A 132 -18.22 -3.64 -12.28
CA GLU A 132 -19.47 -3.38 -13.01
C GLU A 132 -20.00 -1.96 -12.78
N ASP A 133 -19.88 -1.43 -11.57
CA ASP A 133 -20.23 -0.03 -11.26
C ASP A 133 -19.42 0.97 -12.07
N LEU A 134 -18.18 0.62 -12.43
CA LEU A 134 -17.31 1.39 -13.34
C LEU A 134 -17.50 1.03 -14.82
N GLY A 135 -18.62 0.38 -15.16
CA GLY A 135 -19.00 0.05 -16.54
C GLY A 135 -18.25 -1.17 -17.10
N VAL A 136 -17.52 -1.94 -16.29
CA VAL A 136 -16.81 -3.12 -16.79
C VAL A 136 -17.81 -4.26 -17.04
N HIS A 137 -17.70 -4.85 -18.20
CA HIS A 137 -18.52 -5.98 -18.64
C HIS A 137 -17.73 -6.86 -19.62
N SER A 138 -18.23 -8.05 -19.91
CA SER A 138 -17.62 -8.94 -20.90
C SER A 138 -17.72 -8.36 -22.32
N GLY A 139 -16.63 -8.42 -23.07
CA GLY A 139 -16.60 -7.90 -24.44
C GLY A 139 -17.47 -8.66 -25.45
N ASP A 140 -18.00 -9.83 -25.10
CA ASP A 140 -18.90 -10.60 -25.97
C ASP A 140 -20.39 -10.19 -25.87
N ASP A 141 -20.71 -9.26 -24.96
CA ASP A 141 -22.06 -8.73 -24.68
C ASP A 141 -23.09 -9.77 -24.18
N LYS A 142 -22.65 -10.99 -23.84
CA LYS A 142 -23.54 -12.09 -23.46
C LYS A 142 -23.14 -12.78 -22.17
N THR A 143 -21.84 -12.92 -21.94
CA THR A 143 -21.29 -13.61 -20.77
C THR A 143 -21.21 -12.65 -19.60
N GLU A 144 -21.64 -13.06 -18.42
CA GLU A 144 -21.39 -12.31 -17.19
C GLU A 144 -19.91 -12.39 -16.81
N LEU A 145 -19.44 -11.37 -16.08
CA LEU A 145 -18.10 -11.41 -15.50
C LEU A 145 -18.01 -12.54 -14.46
N ASN A 146 -16.93 -13.31 -14.54
CA ASN A 146 -16.62 -14.29 -13.52
C ASN A 146 -16.15 -13.61 -12.23
N SER A 147 -16.56 -14.17 -11.08
CA SER A 147 -16.12 -13.78 -9.72
C SER A 147 -15.38 -14.91 -8.99
N TYR A 148 -14.71 -15.82 -9.73
CA TYR A 148 -13.83 -16.82 -9.14
C TYR A 148 -12.54 -16.20 -8.60
N PRO A 149 -11.82 -16.84 -7.67
CA PRO A 149 -10.55 -16.31 -7.14
C PRO A 149 -9.56 -15.85 -8.23
N SER A 150 -9.45 -16.59 -9.34
CA SER A 150 -8.57 -16.23 -10.46
C SER A 150 -8.99 -14.96 -11.21
N SER A 151 -10.26 -14.56 -11.14
CA SER A 151 -10.75 -13.35 -11.82
C SER A 151 -10.06 -12.06 -11.32
N ILE A 152 -9.58 -12.03 -10.07
CA ILE A 152 -8.85 -10.89 -9.53
C ILE A 152 -7.52 -10.61 -10.26
N LEU A 153 -7.00 -11.61 -10.97
CA LEU A 153 -5.81 -11.47 -11.83
C LEU A 153 -6.17 -11.22 -13.31
N GLY A 154 -7.48 -11.04 -13.62
CA GLY A 154 -7.93 -10.56 -14.91
C GLY A 154 -8.16 -11.65 -15.96
N THR A 155 -8.81 -12.76 -15.57
CA THR A 155 -9.19 -13.84 -16.50
C THR A 155 -10.44 -13.52 -17.34
N ASN A 156 -11.17 -12.45 -17.01
CA ASN A 156 -12.30 -11.97 -17.80
C ASN A 156 -11.84 -11.30 -19.10
N ASN A 157 -12.56 -11.55 -20.19
CA ASN A 157 -12.34 -10.92 -21.49
C ASN A 157 -13.07 -9.57 -21.55
N ILE A 158 -12.33 -8.48 -21.60
CA ILE A 158 -12.85 -7.12 -21.56
C ILE A 158 -12.24 -6.31 -22.71
N ALA A 159 -13.04 -5.44 -23.32
CA ALA A 159 -12.57 -4.59 -24.41
C ALA A 159 -11.64 -3.46 -23.89
N PRO A 160 -10.63 -3.02 -24.68
CA PRO A 160 -9.77 -1.90 -24.32
C PRO A 160 -10.50 -0.62 -23.99
N LEU A 161 -11.56 -0.27 -24.73
CA LEU A 161 -12.37 0.91 -24.45
C LEU A 161 -13.03 0.84 -23.07
N THR A 162 -13.59 -0.31 -22.71
CA THR A 162 -14.22 -0.57 -21.41
C THR A 162 -13.22 -0.34 -20.27
N MET A 163 -11.99 -0.87 -20.39
CA MET A 163 -10.94 -0.64 -19.41
C MET A 163 -10.49 0.82 -19.34
N ALA A 164 -10.39 1.52 -20.49
CA ALA A 164 -10.07 2.94 -20.51
C ALA A 164 -11.16 3.77 -19.81
N ALA A 165 -12.43 3.45 -20.03
CA ALA A 165 -13.56 4.14 -19.41
C ALA A 165 -13.61 3.92 -17.89
N ALA A 166 -13.34 2.70 -17.41
CA ALA A 166 -13.27 2.41 -15.98
C ALA A 166 -12.14 3.20 -15.29
N TYR A 167 -10.94 3.23 -15.89
CA TYR A 167 -9.82 4.01 -15.37
C TYR A 167 -10.10 5.52 -15.44
N ALA A 168 -10.84 5.98 -16.46
CA ALA A 168 -11.31 7.36 -16.55
C ALA A 168 -12.25 7.70 -15.38
N GLY A 169 -13.15 6.81 -15.00
CA GLY A 169 -14.04 6.98 -13.85
C GLY A 169 -13.26 7.15 -12.54
N VAL A 170 -12.23 6.34 -12.33
CA VAL A 170 -11.35 6.47 -11.15
C VAL A 170 -10.58 7.80 -11.17
N ALA A 171 -10.00 8.19 -12.32
CA ALA A 171 -9.32 9.47 -12.50
C ALA A 171 -10.24 10.68 -12.30
N ASN A 172 -11.54 10.49 -12.50
CA ASN A 172 -12.61 11.50 -12.34
C ASN A 172 -13.25 11.44 -10.92
N ASN A 173 -12.44 11.14 -9.91
CA ASN A 173 -12.87 11.03 -8.51
C ASN A 173 -14.06 10.07 -8.29
N GLY A 174 -14.09 8.95 -9.03
CA GLY A 174 -15.13 7.94 -8.90
C GLY A 174 -16.41 8.21 -9.67
N THR A 175 -16.43 9.23 -10.54
CA THR A 175 -17.55 9.51 -11.46
C THR A 175 -17.32 8.80 -12.78
N PHE A 176 -18.02 7.70 -13.02
CA PHE A 176 -18.02 7.00 -14.30
C PHE A 176 -18.89 7.72 -15.31
N CYS A 177 -18.42 7.83 -16.57
CA CYS A 177 -19.19 8.34 -17.69
C CYS A 177 -19.21 7.31 -18.81
N GLU A 178 -20.39 7.03 -19.35
CA GLU A 178 -20.57 6.18 -20.53
C GLU A 178 -19.73 6.70 -21.71
N PRO A 179 -19.01 5.81 -22.44
CA PRO A 179 -18.26 6.21 -23.63
C PRO A 179 -19.18 6.74 -24.73
N ILE A 180 -18.84 7.90 -25.31
CA ILE A 180 -19.55 8.48 -26.44
C ILE A 180 -18.60 8.70 -27.63
N ALA A 181 -19.05 8.30 -28.82
CA ALA A 181 -18.30 8.43 -30.07
C ALA A 181 -18.86 9.56 -30.97
N ILE A 182 -20.12 9.92 -30.79
CA ILE A 182 -20.84 10.86 -31.65
C ILE A 182 -21.33 12.05 -30.83
N ASP A 183 -20.72 13.21 -31.02
CA ASP A 183 -21.11 14.45 -30.36
C ASP A 183 -22.36 15.09 -31.00
N ASN A 184 -22.45 15.03 -32.32
CA ASN A 184 -23.56 15.61 -33.08
C ASN A 184 -23.67 14.98 -34.45
N VAL A 185 -24.88 14.80 -34.92
CA VAL A 185 -25.21 14.43 -36.31
C VAL A 185 -25.94 15.61 -36.94
N THR A 186 -25.58 15.97 -38.15
CA THR A 186 -26.28 16.99 -38.94
C THR A 186 -26.87 16.35 -40.21
N ASN A 187 -28.06 16.81 -40.61
CA ASN A 187 -28.63 16.44 -41.90
C ASN A 187 -27.96 17.22 -43.07
N ALA A 188 -28.39 16.97 -44.29
CA ALA A 188 -27.84 17.60 -45.49
C ALA A 188 -27.99 19.15 -45.49
N GLU A 189 -29.00 19.66 -44.80
CA GLU A 189 -29.31 21.11 -44.68
C GLU A 189 -28.54 21.75 -43.50
N GLY A 190 -27.64 21.00 -42.83
CA GLY A 190 -26.85 21.48 -41.69
C GLY A 190 -27.60 21.55 -40.36
N LYS A 191 -28.84 21.08 -40.29
CA LYS A 191 -29.63 21.05 -39.05
C LYS A 191 -29.14 19.92 -38.16
N SER A 192 -28.88 20.23 -36.89
CA SER A 192 -28.51 19.21 -35.87
C SER A 192 -29.66 18.24 -35.63
N LEU A 193 -29.34 16.96 -35.62
CA LEU A 193 -30.20 15.83 -35.25
C LEU A 193 -29.87 15.32 -33.85
N GLY A 194 -28.90 15.96 -33.15
CA GLY A 194 -28.39 15.55 -31.84
C GLY A 194 -27.20 14.58 -31.91
N GLY A 195 -26.74 14.12 -30.78
CA GLY A 195 -25.66 13.18 -30.62
C GLY A 195 -25.95 12.20 -29.47
N GLN A 196 -24.95 11.44 -29.09
CA GLN A 196 -25.06 10.58 -27.89
C GLN A 196 -25.11 11.47 -26.64
N PRO A 197 -26.08 11.26 -25.73
CA PRO A 197 -26.17 12.04 -24.50
C PRO A 197 -25.01 11.75 -23.57
N LYS A 198 -24.54 12.76 -22.85
CA LYS A 198 -23.61 12.57 -21.75
C LYS A 198 -24.34 11.88 -20.59
N ALA A 199 -23.87 10.69 -20.18
CA ALA A 199 -24.38 9.93 -19.04
C ALA A 199 -23.24 9.66 -18.05
N CYS A 200 -23.24 10.38 -16.93
CA CYS A 200 -22.23 10.23 -15.87
C CYS A 200 -22.91 9.97 -14.53
N LYS A 201 -22.32 9.09 -13.72
CA LYS A 201 -22.82 8.71 -12.39
C LYS A 201 -21.64 8.62 -11.41
N GLN A 202 -21.82 9.16 -10.20
CA GLN A 202 -20.89 8.91 -9.09
C GLN A 202 -21.10 7.48 -8.63
N VAL A 203 -20.07 6.64 -8.72
CA VAL A 203 -20.13 5.20 -8.40
C VAL A 203 -19.16 4.81 -7.30
N LEU A 204 -18.18 5.66 -7.00
CA LEU A 204 -17.24 5.50 -5.90
C LEU A 204 -17.14 6.79 -5.10
N GLU A 205 -16.92 6.67 -3.80
CA GLU A 205 -16.56 7.82 -2.98
C GLU A 205 -15.26 8.46 -3.49
N PRO A 206 -15.17 9.80 -3.60
CA PRO A 206 -13.98 10.48 -4.10
C PRO A 206 -12.70 10.09 -3.35
N SER A 207 -12.77 9.90 -2.03
CA SER A 207 -11.64 9.48 -1.20
C SER A 207 -11.10 8.10 -1.57
N VAL A 208 -11.97 7.15 -1.95
CA VAL A 208 -11.59 5.81 -2.43
C VAL A 208 -10.85 5.91 -3.75
N ALA A 209 -11.41 6.64 -4.72
CA ALA A 209 -10.81 6.84 -6.03
C ALA A 209 -9.43 7.53 -5.92
N GLN A 210 -9.32 8.62 -5.15
CA GLN A 210 -8.07 9.36 -4.90
C GLN A 210 -7.01 8.48 -4.26
N THR A 211 -7.39 7.65 -3.28
CA THR A 211 -6.48 6.74 -2.60
C THR A 211 -5.97 5.64 -3.55
N ALA A 212 -6.83 5.10 -4.41
CA ALA A 212 -6.42 4.13 -5.44
C ALA A 212 -5.46 4.76 -6.46
N VAL A 213 -5.76 5.98 -6.95
CA VAL A 213 -4.87 6.75 -7.84
C VAL A 213 -3.50 6.95 -7.19
N TYR A 214 -3.45 7.32 -5.90
CA TYR A 214 -2.20 7.50 -5.16
C TYR A 214 -1.34 6.23 -5.18
N ALA A 215 -1.90 5.06 -4.88
CA ALA A 215 -1.18 3.79 -4.94
C ALA A 215 -0.68 3.48 -6.35
N MET A 216 -1.51 3.71 -7.36
CA MET A 216 -1.23 3.38 -8.76
C MET A 216 -0.28 4.38 -9.44
N LYS A 217 -0.08 5.59 -8.90
CA LYS A 217 1.02 6.49 -9.28
C LYS A 217 2.37 5.78 -9.09
N GLY A 218 2.49 4.95 -8.04
CA GLY A 218 3.66 4.12 -7.76
C GLY A 218 4.04 3.16 -8.89
N THR A 219 3.07 2.67 -9.67
CA THR A 219 3.34 1.79 -10.83
C THR A 219 4.15 2.52 -11.91
N ILE A 220 3.83 3.80 -12.16
CA ILE A 220 4.51 4.64 -13.17
C ILE A 220 5.82 5.22 -12.61
N SER A 221 5.85 5.64 -11.33
CA SER A 221 7.02 6.35 -10.76
C SER A 221 8.19 5.44 -10.37
N GLY A 222 7.97 4.15 -10.15
CA GLY A 222 9.03 3.22 -9.71
C GLY A 222 8.59 1.76 -9.67
N GLY A 223 7.50 1.44 -10.37
CA GLY A 223 6.93 0.10 -10.46
C GLY A 223 7.02 -0.49 -11.87
N THR A 224 6.06 -1.35 -12.20
CA THR A 224 6.04 -2.16 -13.42
C THR A 224 5.86 -1.36 -14.71
N ALA A 225 5.49 -0.08 -14.66
CA ALA A 225 5.26 0.80 -15.80
C ALA A 225 6.18 2.04 -15.81
N VAL A 226 7.36 1.98 -15.19
CA VAL A 226 8.29 3.13 -15.10
C VAL A 226 8.63 3.74 -16.46
N GLY A 227 8.71 2.93 -17.53
CA GLY A 227 8.94 3.41 -18.89
C GLY A 227 7.79 4.20 -19.53
N ALA A 228 6.62 4.27 -18.86
CA ALA A 228 5.45 5.01 -19.34
C ALA A 228 5.41 6.49 -18.90
N GLN A 229 6.38 6.95 -18.13
CA GLN A 229 6.48 8.37 -17.76
C GLN A 229 6.63 9.25 -18.99
N THR A 230 5.82 10.32 -19.08
CA THR A 230 5.82 11.23 -20.23
C THR A 230 6.85 12.35 -20.12
N TYR A 231 7.44 12.56 -18.94
CA TYR A 231 8.49 13.56 -18.64
C TYR A 231 8.10 15.02 -18.95
N ASP A 232 6.80 15.27 -19.08
CA ASP A 232 6.21 16.59 -19.32
C ASP A 232 5.65 17.25 -18.04
N GLY A 233 5.93 16.65 -16.89
CA GLY A 233 5.42 17.11 -15.59
C GLY A 233 3.99 16.66 -15.26
N THR A 234 3.29 16.00 -16.19
CA THR A 234 1.93 15.50 -15.95
C THR A 234 1.94 14.33 -14.96
N GLN A 235 1.11 14.43 -13.93
CA GLN A 235 0.90 13.31 -13.03
C GLN A 235 0.10 12.20 -13.73
N LEU A 236 0.61 10.99 -13.64
CA LEU A 236 0.03 9.81 -14.26
C LEU A 236 -0.12 8.69 -13.23
N PHE A 237 -1.18 7.91 -13.37
CA PHE A 237 -1.30 6.62 -12.72
C PHE A 237 -1.63 5.55 -13.75
N GLY A 238 -1.39 4.29 -13.42
CA GLY A 238 -1.71 3.21 -14.36
C GLY A 238 -1.43 1.83 -13.78
N LYS A 239 -1.72 0.82 -14.57
CA LYS A 239 -1.49 -0.58 -14.22
C LYS A 239 -1.10 -1.38 -15.46
N THR A 240 -0.06 -2.16 -15.33
CA THR A 240 0.31 -3.16 -16.33
C THR A 240 -0.55 -4.41 -16.18
N GLY A 241 -0.83 -5.07 -17.28
CA GLY A 241 -1.44 -6.40 -17.36
C GLY A 241 -0.57 -7.34 -18.17
N THR A 242 -0.51 -8.59 -17.74
CA THR A 242 0.14 -9.69 -18.44
C THR A 242 -0.60 -10.95 -18.02
N THR A 243 -1.01 -11.78 -18.98
CA THR A 243 -1.57 -13.11 -18.72
C THR A 243 -0.48 -14.12 -18.37
N ASP A 244 -0.83 -15.28 -17.83
CA ASP A 244 0.13 -16.28 -17.36
C ASP A 244 1.10 -16.74 -18.47
N ASP A 245 0.59 -16.95 -19.68
CA ASP A 245 1.40 -17.30 -20.85
C ASP A 245 2.03 -16.08 -21.54
N ALA A 246 1.80 -14.85 -21.01
CA ALA A 246 2.18 -13.58 -21.61
C ALA A 246 1.75 -13.42 -23.08
N ASP A 247 0.62 -13.97 -23.42
CA ASP A 247 -0.04 -13.88 -24.73
C ASP A 247 -0.92 -12.65 -24.88
N GLN A 248 -1.25 -11.99 -23.76
CA GLN A 248 -1.95 -10.70 -23.67
C GLN A 248 -1.15 -9.74 -22.80
N ILE A 249 -0.83 -8.58 -23.35
CA ILE A 249 -0.01 -7.54 -22.72
C ILE A 249 -0.82 -6.23 -22.66
N TRP A 250 -0.92 -5.64 -21.48
CA TRP A 250 -1.72 -4.45 -21.25
C TRP A 250 -0.95 -3.35 -20.53
N LEU A 251 -1.31 -2.12 -20.81
CA LEU A 251 -1.09 -0.96 -19.94
C LEU A 251 -2.30 -0.05 -20.03
N VAL A 252 -3.00 0.11 -18.93
CA VAL A 252 -4.09 1.08 -18.80
C VAL A 252 -3.67 2.14 -17.80
N GLY A 253 -3.80 3.39 -18.16
CA GLY A 253 -3.40 4.50 -17.31
C GLY A 253 -4.09 5.80 -17.68
N SER A 254 -3.88 6.81 -16.87
CA SER A 254 -4.57 8.08 -17.01
C SER A 254 -3.79 9.26 -16.43
N SER A 255 -3.94 10.42 -17.04
CA SER A 255 -3.82 11.71 -16.37
C SER A 255 -5.15 12.09 -15.69
N SER A 256 -5.25 13.25 -15.06
CA SER A 256 -6.55 13.75 -14.56
C SER A 256 -7.51 14.22 -15.67
N ARG A 257 -7.13 14.07 -16.96
CA ARG A 257 -7.93 14.53 -18.12
C ARG A 257 -8.21 13.44 -19.13
N VAL A 258 -7.27 12.53 -19.41
CA VAL A 258 -7.37 11.52 -20.47
C VAL A 258 -6.89 10.17 -19.96
N ALA A 259 -7.71 9.15 -20.11
CA ALA A 259 -7.36 7.75 -19.89
C ALA A 259 -7.02 7.07 -21.22
N THR A 260 -5.97 6.25 -21.20
CA THR A 260 -5.49 5.50 -22.36
C THR A 260 -5.33 4.04 -22.00
N ALA A 261 -5.94 3.15 -22.79
CA ALA A 261 -5.68 1.72 -22.74
C ALA A 261 -4.83 1.31 -23.94
N TYR A 262 -3.79 0.58 -23.67
CA TYR A 262 -2.98 -0.13 -24.66
C TYR A 262 -3.12 -1.63 -24.42
N TRP A 263 -3.43 -2.33 -25.49
CA TRP A 263 -3.44 -3.77 -25.54
C TRP A 263 -2.61 -4.28 -26.72
N GLN A 264 -1.94 -5.38 -26.52
CA GLN A 264 -1.22 -6.12 -27.53
C GLN A 264 -1.32 -7.61 -27.20
N GLY A 265 -1.69 -8.41 -28.17
CA GLY A 265 -1.92 -9.83 -27.92
C GLY A 265 -2.24 -10.63 -29.15
N ASN A 266 -2.58 -11.88 -28.93
CA ASN A 266 -3.01 -12.82 -29.95
C ASN A 266 -4.55 -12.80 -30.06
N THR A 267 -5.06 -12.45 -31.22
CA THR A 267 -6.51 -12.37 -31.48
C THR A 267 -7.18 -13.74 -31.60
N ASP A 268 -6.41 -14.77 -31.95
CA ASP A 268 -6.89 -16.10 -32.29
C ASP A 268 -6.75 -17.10 -31.14
N GLY A 269 -6.47 -16.60 -29.91
CA GLY A 269 -6.21 -17.46 -28.75
C GLY A 269 -4.90 -18.24 -28.82
N GLY A 270 -4.00 -17.89 -29.73
CA GLY A 270 -2.67 -18.45 -29.83
C GLY A 270 -1.81 -18.15 -28.62
N LYS A 271 -1.04 -19.14 -28.16
CA LYS A 271 -0.19 -19.00 -26.96
C LYS A 271 1.22 -18.52 -27.30
N ASN A 272 1.35 -17.44 -28.04
CA ASN A 272 2.65 -16.83 -28.34
C ASN A 272 3.10 -15.96 -27.18
N ASN A 273 4.12 -16.39 -26.45
CA ASN A 273 4.65 -15.63 -25.32
C ASN A 273 5.38 -14.36 -25.81
N LEU A 274 4.72 -13.21 -25.66
CA LEU A 274 5.20 -11.91 -26.14
C LEU A 274 6.47 -11.39 -25.44
N ARG A 275 6.91 -12.03 -24.36
CA ARG A 275 8.20 -11.75 -23.73
C ARG A 275 9.38 -12.34 -24.50
N HIS A 276 9.14 -13.34 -25.32
CA HIS A 276 10.20 -14.03 -26.06
C HIS A 276 10.31 -13.58 -27.52
N TYR A 277 9.28 -12.95 -28.07
CA TYR A 277 9.31 -12.49 -29.46
C TYR A 277 9.83 -11.06 -29.55
N SER A 278 10.82 -10.84 -30.45
CA SER A 278 11.34 -9.51 -30.75
C SER A 278 10.28 -8.66 -31.45
N ASN A 279 10.21 -7.39 -31.08
CA ASN A 279 9.38 -6.40 -31.76
C ASN A 279 10.01 -5.85 -33.04
N GLY A 280 11.17 -6.36 -33.44
CA GLY A 280 11.92 -5.92 -34.63
C GLY A 280 12.68 -4.59 -34.50
N VAL A 281 12.57 -3.92 -33.36
CA VAL A 281 13.23 -2.62 -33.12
C VAL A 281 14.22 -2.72 -31.95
N ASN A 282 13.72 -2.65 -30.71
CA ASN A 282 14.56 -2.71 -29.52
C ASN A 282 13.83 -3.45 -28.40
N GLY A 283 13.99 -4.78 -28.31
CA GLY A 283 13.43 -5.57 -27.23
C GLY A 283 12.31 -6.50 -27.68
N THR A 284 11.46 -6.89 -26.73
CA THR A 284 10.32 -7.78 -26.96
C THR A 284 9.01 -6.98 -27.07
N TYR A 285 7.98 -7.62 -27.59
CA TYR A 285 6.64 -7.01 -27.59
C TYR A 285 6.18 -6.61 -26.20
N ALA A 286 6.44 -7.45 -25.18
CA ALA A 286 6.08 -7.13 -23.80
C ALA A 286 6.83 -5.90 -23.25
N SER A 287 8.09 -5.70 -23.63
CA SER A 287 8.88 -4.53 -23.19
C SER A 287 8.44 -3.23 -23.88
N ALA A 288 7.87 -3.31 -25.09
CA ALA A 288 7.45 -2.14 -25.87
C ALA A 288 6.22 -1.42 -25.28
N ARG A 289 5.38 -2.12 -24.51
CA ARG A 289 4.08 -1.59 -24.01
C ARG A 289 4.17 -0.21 -23.38
N ALA A 290 5.17 0.00 -22.52
CA ALA A 290 5.33 1.27 -21.80
C ALA A 290 5.71 2.42 -22.73
N GLY A 291 6.59 2.17 -23.70
CA GLY A 291 7.01 3.13 -24.73
C GLY A 291 5.87 3.51 -25.66
N VAL A 292 5.11 2.53 -26.16
CA VAL A 292 3.96 2.76 -27.04
C VAL A 292 2.85 3.52 -26.31
N TRP A 293 2.52 3.12 -25.09
CA TRP A 293 1.55 3.83 -24.27
C TRP A 293 1.96 5.31 -24.05
N ARG A 294 3.24 5.53 -23.72
CA ARG A 294 3.79 6.88 -23.55
C ARG A 294 3.66 7.71 -24.81
N GLN A 295 3.95 7.14 -26.00
CA GLN A 295 3.81 7.81 -27.28
C GLN A 295 2.36 8.24 -27.57
N ALA A 296 1.38 7.44 -27.14
CA ALA A 296 -0.03 7.81 -27.24
C ALA A 296 -0.45 8.86 -26.19
N GLN A 297 0.03 8.74 -24.95
CA GLN A 297 -0.38 9.63 -23.85
C GLN A 297 0.24 11.02 -23.94
N THR A 298 1.51 11.15 -24.38
CA THR A 298 2.20 12.45 -24.41
C THR A 298 1.48 13.52 -25.23
N PRO A 299 1.05 13.28 -26.48
CA PRO A 299 0.30 14.30 -27.23
C PRO A 299 -1.07 14.59 -26.59
N MET A 300 -1.70 13.62 -25.93
CA MET A 300 -2.95 13.84 -25.21
C MET A 300 -2.75 14.78 -24.01
N ASN A 301 -1.63 14.67 -23.29
CA ASN A 301 -1.30 15.59 -22.19
C ASN A 301 -1.13 17.04 -22.70
N ALA A 302 -0.54 17.22 -23.88
CA ALA A 302 -0.37 18.53 -24.49
C ALA A 302 -1.70 19.14 -24.96
N LEU A 303 -2.57 18.33 -25.57
CA LEU A 303 -3.89 18.76 -26.06
C LEU A 303 -4.90 18.99 -24.92
N TYR A 304 -4.78 18.21 -23.84
CA TYR A 304 -5.67 18.25 -22.69
C TYR A 304 -4.87 18.40 -21.40
N PRO A 305 -4.32 19.59 -21.12
CA PRO A 305 -3.49 19.83 -19.95
C PRO A 305 -4.17 19.39 -18.64
N ALA A 306 -3.48 18.54 -17.90
CA ALA A 306 -3.98 17.93 -16.68
C ALA A 306 -3.51 18.70 -15.44
N GLY A 307 -4.38 18.85 -14.44
CA GLY A 307 -4.00 19.27 -13.10
C GLY A 307 -3.47 18.09 -12.26
N PRO A 308 -2.94 18.37 -11.07
CA PRO A 308 -2.53 17.32 -10.16
C PRO A 308 -3.75 16.49 -9.67
N PHE A 309 -3.49 15.25 -9.29
CA PHE A 309 -4.46 14.48 -8.53
C PHE A 309 -4.50 14.93 -7.08
N THR A 310 -5.66 14.82 -6.45
CA THR A 310 -5.80 15.08 -5.00
C THR A 310 -5.12 13.95 -4.22
N ASP A 311 -4.24 14.30 -3.28
CA ASP A 311 -3.63 13.32 -2.41
C ASP A 311 -4.63 12.85 -1.34
N PRO A 312 -4.61 11.56 -0.95
CA PRO A 312 -5.48 11.03 0.08
C PRO A 312 -5.14 11.56 1.46
N SER A 313 -6.12 11.57 2.36
CA SER A 313 -5.89 11.87 3.77
C SER A 313 -4.99 10.80 4.43
N SER A 314 -4.31 11.17 5.50
CA SER A 314 -3.50 10.21 6.26
C SER A 314 -4.36 9.09 6.89
N SER A 315 -5.63 9.32 7.18
CA SER A 315 -6.57 8.27 7.60
C SER A 315 -6.90 7.29 6.47
N ALA A 316 -7.13 7.76 5.26
CA ALA A 316 -7.35 6.89 4.09
C ALA A 316 -6.12 6.02 3.78
N LEU A 317 -4.90 6.54 4.00
CA LEU A 317 -3.68 5.75 3.85
C LEU A 317 -3.55 4.66 4.90
N ARG A 318 -3.98 4.91 6.14
CA ARG A 318 -3.91 3.93 7.24
C ARG A 318 -5.08 2.96 7.27
N GLY A 319 -6.22 3.32 6.68
CA GLY A 319 -7.44 2.55 6.79
C GLY A 319 -7.98 2.54 8.24
N ASN A 320 -8.61 1.45 8.64
CA ASN A 320 -9.11 1.21 9.99
C ASN A 320 -7.94 0.98 10.96
N ALA A 321 -7.18 2.05 11.26
CA ALA A 321 -6.06 2.00 12.18
C ALA A 321 -6.52 1.67 13.60
N LYS A 322 -5.76 0.78 14.26
CA LYS A 322 -5.96 0.38 15.65
C LYS A 322 -4.83 0.90 16.52
N ALA A 323 -5.11 1.13 17.79
CA ALA A 323 -4.10 1.47 18.77
C ALA A 323 -3.25 0.24 19.13
N VAL A 324 -1.92 0.41 19.21
CA VAL A 324 -1.02 -0.61 19.74
C VAL A 324 -1.41 -0.89 21.20
N PRO A 325 -1.69 -2.14 21.59
CA PRO A 325 -2.00 -2.48 22.98
C PRO A 325 -0.85 -2.14 23.91
N ASP A 326 -1.16 -1.64 25.12
CA ASP A 326 -0.16 -1.54 26.17
C ASP A 326 0.11 -2.96 26.75
N VAL A 327 1.31 -3.43 26.50
CA VAL A 327 1.81 -4.74 26.94
C VAL A 327 2.94 -4.62 27.97
N THR A 328 3.21 -3.40 28.46
CA THR A 328 4.25 -3.15 29.46
C THR A 328 4.03 -4.01 30.71
N GLY A 329 5.10 -4.62 31.20
CA GLY A 329 5.08 -5.51 32.38
C GLY A 329 4.53 -6.92 32.13
N LYS A 330 3.92 -7.21 30.97
CA LYS A 330 3.48 -8.57 30.58
C LYS A 330 4.67 -9.47 30.23
N THR A 331 4.46 -10.77 30.25
CA THR A 331 5.42 -11.72 29.68
C THR A 331 5.46 -11.61 28.16
N ALA A 332 6.53 -12.06 27.52
CA ALA A 332 6.64 -12.07 26.05
C ALA A 332 5.49 -12.86 25.38
N ALA A 333 5.04 -13.96 26.00
CA ALA A 333 3.93 -14.77 25.49
C ALA A 333 2.58 -14.03 25.54
N GLU A 334 2.27 -13.37 26.65
CA GLU A 334 1.06 -12.56 26.81
C GLU A 334 1.09 -11.34 25.88
N ALA A 335 2.26 -10.70 25.72
CA ALA A 335 2.43 -9.58 24.78
C ALA A 335 2.19 -10.04 23.34
N LYS A 336 2.75 -11.18 22.95
CA LYS A 336 2.52 -11.77 21.61
C LYS A 336 1.04 -12.02 21.37
N ALA A 337 0.33 -12.64 22.32
CA ALA A 337 -1.10 -12.89 22.21
C ALA A 337 -1.90 -11.58 22.07
N ALA A 338 -1.59 -10.55 22.86
CA ALA A 338 -2.27 -9.26 22.82
C ALA A 338 -2.02 -8.50 21.49
N ILE A 339 -0.75 -8.45 21.03
CA ILE A 339 -0.36 -7.79 19.78
C ILE A 339 -1.02 -8.48 18.57
N THR A 340 -0.96 -9.81 18.50
CA THR A 340 -1.56 -10.57 17.39
C THR A 340 -3.10 -10.54 17.44
N GLY A 341 -3.69 -10.60 18.62
CA GLY A 341 -5.14 -10.47 18.80
C GLY A 341 -5.68 -9.08 18.42
N ALA A 342 -4.86 -8.04 18.50
CA ALA A 342 -5.20 -6.71 18.00
C ALA A 342 -5.05 -6.58 16.47
N GLY A 343 -4.52 -7.62 15.78
CA GLY A 343 -4.33 -7.64 14.34
C GLY A 343 -2.97 -7.13 13.87
N PHE A 344 -1.98 -7.05 14.76
CA PHE A 344 -0.61 -6.66 14.44
C PHE A 344 0.32 -7.87 14.30
N THR A 345 1.47 -7.66 13.64
CA THR A 345 2.54 -8.65 13.57
C THR A 345 3.50 -8.45 14.74
N TYR A 346 3.63 -9.46 15.60
CA TYR A 346 4.60 -9.46 16.70
C TYR A 346 6.01 -9.69 16.16
N VAL A 347 6.95 -8.85 16.58
CA VAL A 347 8.39 -9.01 16.34
C VAL A 347 9.11 -9.03 17.69
N ASP A 348 9.95 -10.03 17.91
CA ASP A 348 10.80 -10.10 19.11
C ASP A 348 12.01 -9.18 18.94
N GLY A 349 12.09 -8.15 19.77
CA GLY A 349 13.19 -7.18 19.83
C GLY A 349 14.32 -7.60 20.77
N GLY A 350 14.15 -8.74 21.47
CA GLY A 350 15.11 -9.25 22.45
C GLY A 350 15.08 -8.54 23.80
N ALA A 351 15.97 -8.99 24.69
CA ALA A 351 16.14 -8.40 26.00
C ALA A 351 17.04 -7.16 25.94
N GLN A 352 16.65 -6.13 26.66
CA GLN A 352 17.41 -4.88 26.83
C GLN A 352 17.66 -4.58 28.31
N PRO A 353 18.75 -3.85 28.64
CA PRO A 353 18.98 -3.38 29.99
C PRO A 353 17.78 -2.61 30.54
N GLY A 354 17.24 -3.05 31.67
CA GLY A 354 16.06 -2.45 32.26
C GLY A 354 15.87 -2.78 33.72
N SER A 355 15.07 -1.95 34.42
CA SER A 355 14.78 -2.10 35.84
C SER A 355 13.52 -2.91 36.14
N ALA A 356 12.74 -3.27 35.11
CA ALA A 356 11.61 -4.17 35.27
C ALA A 356 12.08 -5.60 35.51
N LYS A 357 11.19 -6.48 35.98
CA LYS A 357 11.49 -7.90 36.18
C LYS A 357 12.00 -8.50 34.88
N ALA A 358 13.10 -9.25 34.97
CA ALA A 358 13.66 -9.96 33.82
C ALA A 358 12.61 -10.79 33.08
N GLY A 359 12.58 -10.72 31.74
CA GLY A 359 11.64 -11.43 30.87
C GLY A 359 10.26 -10.75 30.76
N THR A 360 10.03 -9.61 31.41
CA THR A 360 8.82 -8.82 31.20
C THR A 360 9.05 -7.69 30.20
N VAL A 361 8.00 -7.30 29.45
CA VAL A 361 8.07 -6.24 28.45
C VAL A 361 8.44 -4.92 29.08
N SER A 362 9.48 -4.29 28.58
CA SER A 362 9.95 -2.95 28.97
C SER A 362 9.39 -1.85 28.05
N SER A 363 9.29 -2.16 26.74
CA SER A 363 8.81 -1.18 25.75
C SER A 363 8.38 -1.87 24.46
N THR A 364 7.68 -1.11 23.61
CA THR A 364 7.35 -1.51 22.24
C THR A 364 7.78 -0.42 21.26
N SER A 365 8.04 -0.83 20.03
CA SER A 365 8.27 0.09 18.91
C SER A 365 7.41 -0.34 17.70
N PRO A 366 6.44 0.46 17.26
CA PRO A 366 5.96 1.73 17.85
C PRO A 366 5.40 1.58 19.28
N SER A 367 5.36 2.69 20.02
CA SER A 367 4.92 2.71 21.42
C SER A 367 3.43 2.35 21.57
N ALA A 368 3.05 1.93 22.77
CA ALA A 368 1.64 1.74 23.15
C ALA A 368 0.77 2.95 22.77
N ASN A 369 -0.46 2.69 22.36
CA ASN A 369 -1.46 3.67 21.88
C ASN A 369 -1.12 4.36 20.53
N SER A 370 0.00 4.05 19.89
CA SER A 370 0.24 4.50 18.50
C SER A 370 -0.80 3.89 17.56
N LEU A 371 -1.36 4.70 16.65
CA LEU A 371 -2.32 4.23 15.65
C LEU A 371 -1.57 3.63 14.46
N LEU A 372 -1.77 2.36 14.21
CA LEU A 372 -1.16 1.60 13.12
C LEU A 372 -2.23 0.90 12.27
N SER A 373 -1.91 0.73 10.99
CA SER A 373 -2.70 -0.09 10.08
C SER A 373 -2.66 -1.56 10.48
N ASN A 374 -3.73 -2.30 10.18
CA ASN A 374 -3.80 -3.73 10.41
C ASN A 374 -2.63 -4.47 9.75
N GLY A 375 -2.06 -5.47 10.42
CA GLY A 375 -0.90 -6.21 9.95
C GLY A 375 0.46 -5.53 10.16
N SER A 376 0.49 -4.27 10.62
CA SER A 376 1.75 -3.57 10.93
C SER A 376 2.58 -4.31 11.98
N SER A 377 3.90 -4.25 11.86
CA SER A 377 4.80 -4.87 12.84
C SER A 377 4.93 -4.03 14.11
N VAL A 378 4.90 -4.71 15.25
CA VAL A 378 5.19 -4.14 16.58
C VAL A 378 6.34 -4.93 17.18
N THR A 379 7.48 -4.28 17.34
CA THR A 379 8.66 -4.88 18.00
C THR A 379 8.50 -4.73 19.52
N VAL A 380 8.65 -5.83 20.24
CA VAL A 380 8.49 -5.91 21.69
C VAL A 380 9.85 -6.17 22.31
N TYR A 381 10.26 -5.31 23.22
CA TYR A 381 11.50 -5.44 23.97
C TYR A 381 11.20 -5.87 25.41
N THR A 382 11.99 -6.80 25.92
CA THR A 382 11.88 -7.27 27.32
C THR A 382 13.01 -6.73 28.17
N SER A 383 12.80 -6.58 29.47
CA SER A 383 13.85 -6.24 30.43
C SER A 383 14.72 -7.46 30.71
N ASP A 384 16.04 -7.28 30.82
CA ASP A 384 16.98 -8.26 31.33
C ASP A 384 17.14 -8.20 32.88
N GLY A 385 16.52 -7.16 33.52
CA GLY A 385 16.59 -6.96 34.98
C GLY A 385 17.95 -6.46 35.48
N SER A 386 18.83 -6.02 34.57
CA SER A 386 20.22 -5.63 34.92
C SER A 386 20.31 -4.24 35.56
N GLN A 387 19.24 -3.43 35.47
CA GLN A 387 19.24 -2.09 36.03
C GLN A 387 18.44 -1.98 37.32
N ILE A 388 18.82 -1.03 38.14
CA ILE A 388 18.17 -0.66 39.41
C ILE A 388 17.71 0.78 39.32
N VAL A 389 16.53 1.07 39.84
CA VAL A 389 16.05 2.45 39.97
C VAL A 389 16.75 3.13 41.12
N MET A 390 17.39 4.27 40.86
CA MET A 390 18.08 5.07 41.88
C MET A 390 17.09 5.51 42.95
N PRO A 391 17.37 5.17 44.23
CA PRO A 391 16.45 5.50 45.32
C PRO A 391 16.41 7.00 45.64
N ALA A 392 15.31 7.44 46.27
CA ALA A 392 15.19 8.80 46.81
C ALA A 392 16.07 8.90 48.06
N ILE A 393 17.29 9.41 47.92
CA ILE A 393 18.28 9.57 49.00
C ILE A 393 18.71 11.03 49.21
N ALA A 394 18.17 11.99 48.46
CA ALA A 394 18.40 13.41 48.68
C ALA A 394 17.91 13.81 50.10
N GLY A 395 18.73 14.56 50.82
CA GLY A 395 18.47 14.94 52.22
C GLY A 395 18.84 13.88 53.28
N ALA A 396 19.17 12.63 52.85
CA ALA A 396 19.56 11.61 53.78
C ALA A 396 20.99 11.84 54.34
N PRO A 397 21.30 11.41 55.59
CA PRO A 397 22.67 11.31 56.09
C PRO A 397 23.53 10.40 55.16
N LEU A 398 24.81 10.73 55.00
CA LEU A 398 25.71 10.03 54.07
C LEU A 398 25.74 8.52 54.32
N ASP A 399 25.86 8.05 55.55
CA ASP A 399 25.92 6.65 55.90
C ASP A 399 24.61 5.89 55.54
N THR A 400 23.48 6.56 55.78
CA THR A 400 22.17 6.00 55.39
C THR A 400 22.05 5.86 53.89
N ALA A 401 22.49 6.87 53.12
CA ALA A 401 22.48 6.86 51.68
C ALA A 401 23.38 5.75 51.09
N ARG A 402 24.63 5.63 51.62
CA ARG A 402 25.58 4.57 51.26
C ARG A 402 25.03 3.16 51.55
N SER A 403 24.49 2.98 52.77
CA SER A 403 23.90 1.69 53.14
C SER A 403 22.75 1.28 52.19
N LYS A 404 21.90 2.23 51.86
CA LYS A 404 20.79 1.99 50.94
C LYS A 404 21.25 1.63 49.52
N LEU A 405 22.27 2.36 49.00
CA LEU A 405 22.86 2.05 47.70
C LEU A 405 23.54 0.67 47.68
N ASN A 406 24.31 0.36 48.74
CA ASN A 406 24.97 -0.95 48.86
C ASN A 406 23.96 -2.10 48.95
N GLN A 407 22.85 -1.94 49.70
CA GLN A 407 21.77 -2.93 49.77
C GLN A 407 21.12 -3.19 48.39
N LEU A 408 21.06 -2.18 47.55
CA LEU A 408 20.58 -2.28 46.22
C LEU A 408 21.61 -2.87 45.21
N GLY A 409 22.88 -3.03 45.68
CA GLY A 409 23.96 -3.64 44.91
C GLY A 409 24.85 -2.67 44.13
N PHE A 410 24.74 -1.35 44.38
CA PHE A 410 25.72 -0.42 43.84
C PHE A 410 27.01 -0.47 44.62
N THR A 411 28.12 -0.84 43.96
CA THR A 411 29.43 -1.05 44.59
C THR A 411 30.39 0.12 44.35
N ASN A 412 30.11 0.95 43.32
CA ASN A 412 30.97 2.05 42.92
C ASN A 412 30.34 3.39 43.34
N VAL A 413 30.34 3.68 44.68
CA VAL A 413 29.74 4.92 45.22
C VAL A 413 30.85 5.86 45.68
N THR A 414 30.92 7.02 45.02
CA THR A 414 31.92 8.08 45.30
C THR A 414 31.27 9.35 45.81
N ILE A 415 32.05 10.18 46.51
CA ILE A 415 31.63 11.50 46.95
C ILE A 415 32.25 12.54 46.03
N SER A 416 31.45 13.50 45.57
CA SER A 416 31.93 14.63 44.80
C SER A 416 32.92 15.47 45.64
N LYS A 417 33.91 16.04 44.97
CA LYS A 417 34.83 17.01 45.60
C LYS A 417 34.18 18.41 45.78
N GLU A 418 33.04 18.62 45.12
CA GLU A 418 32.25 19.85 45.21
C GLU A 418 31.12 19.67 46.21
N TYR A 419 30.80 20.73 46.95
CA TYR A 419 29.77 20.75 47.97
C TYR A 419 28.75 21.83 47.66
N VAL A 420 27.49 21.53 47.91
CA VAL A 420 26.40 22.52 47.81
C VAL A 420 26.36 23.34 49.10
N LYS A 421 26.20 24.67 49.02
CA LYS A 421 26.06 25.53 50.21
C LYS A 421 24.91 25.04 51.10
N GLY A 422 25.17 24.82 52.36
CA GLY A 422 24.21 24.28 53.31
C GLY A 422 24.39 24.92 54.70
N GLY A 423 25.10 24.24 55.55
CA GLY A 423 25.35 24.60 56.95
C GLY A 423 24.30 24.05 57.92
N GLY A 424 24.66 23.97 59.20
CA GLY A 424 23.81 23.46 60.26
C GLY A 424 23.34 22.02 60.04
N ASP A 425 22.06 21.75 60.22
CA ASP A 425 21.45 20.41 60.15
C ASP A 425 21.52 19.76 58.76
N LYS A 426 21.93 20.50 57.73
CA LYS A 426 22.11 19.99 56.36
C LYS A 426 23.53 19.47 56.09
N GLU A 427 24.50 19.87 56.88
CA GLU A 427 25.88 19.46 56.65
C GLU A 427 26.01 17.92 56.63
N CYS A 428 26.81 17.41 55.67
CA CYS A 428 27.04 16.00 55.44
C CYS A 428 25.80 15.17 54.96
N ARG A 429 24.72 15.84 54.60
CA ARG A 429 23.59 15.19 53.96
C ARG A 429 23.76 15.20 52.46
N VAL A 430 23.17 14.22 51.78
CA VAL A 430 23.16 14.16 50.31
C VAL A 430 22.35 15.31 49.74
N ALA A 431 23.00 16.19 48.97
CA ALA A 431 22.33 17.24 48.22
C ALA A 431 21.78 16.71 46.88
N THR A 432 22.66 16.04 46.12
CA THR A 432 22.28 15.43 44.83
C THR A 432 22.97 14.08 44.66
N VAL A 433 22.43 13.27 43.79
CA VAL A 433 22.97 11.97 43.36
C VAL A 433 23.00 11.93 41.83
N ASP A 434 24.06 11.39 41.27
CA ASP A 434 24.21 11.15 39.84
C ASP A 434 24.64 9.69 39.63
N PRO A 435 23.86 8.88 38.87
CA PRO A 435 22.60 9.20 38.16
C PRO A 435 21.49 9.69 39.12
N GLY A 436 20.63 10.58 38.60
CA GLY A 436 19.58 11.24 39.37
C GLY A 436 18.56 10.29 40.01
N VAL A 437 17.85 10.77 41.03
CA VAL A 437 16.77 10.01 41.68
C VAL A 437 15.76 9.51 40.64
N HIS A 438 15.33 8.25 40.76
CA HIS A 438 14.48 7.51 39.84
C HIS A 438 15.11 7.17 38.47
N ALA A 439 16.34 7.56 38.18
CA ALA A 439 17.06 7.09 37.02
C ALA A 439 17.37 5.58 37.14
N ALA A 440 17.28 4.85 36.02
CA ALA A 440 17.71 3.47 35.96
C ALA A 440 19.22 3.42 35.70
N ALA A 441 19.95 2.61 36.48
CA ALA A 441 21.39 2.47 36.40
C ALA A 441 21.81 1.00 36.61
N SER A 442 22.90 0.57 35.95
CA SER A 442 23.53 -0.73 36.23
C SER A 442 24.13 -0.76 37.63
N LYS A 443 24.21 -1.94 38.25
CA LYS A 443 24.92 -2.15 39.54
C LYS A 443 26.36 -1.65 39.48
N ASP A 444 26.99 -1.76 38.32
CA ASP A 444 28.38 -1.35 38.10
C ASP A 444 28.55 0.13 37.76
N SER A 445 27.45 0.87 37.62
CA SER A 445 27.50 2.31 37.34
C SER A 445 28.19 3.05 38.48
N ALA A 446 29.01 4.02 38.12
CA ALA A 446 29.54 4.99 39.10
C ALA A 446 28.40 5.84 39.64
N VAL A 447 28.21 5.86 40.94
CA VAL A 447 27.24 6.70 41.62
C VAL A 447 28.00 7.81 42.36
N THR A 448 27.74 9.08 42.02
CA THR A 448 28.37 10.20 42.68
C THR A 448 27.38 10.89 43.59
N LEU A 449 27.71 10.99 44.86
CA LEU A 449 26.96 11.74 45.88
C LEU A 449 27.59 13.12 46.04
N THR A 450 26.81 14.19 45.83
CA THR A 450 27.21 15.55 46.20
C THR A 450 26.55 15.87 47.51
N LEU A 451 27.34 16.35 48.49
CA LEU A 451 26.87 16.63 49.84
C LEU A 451 26.65 18.13 50.06
N TYR A 452 25.85 18.46 51.07
CA TYR A 452 25.81 19.80 51.60
C TYR A 452 27.08 20.06 52.42
N GLY A 453 27.76 21.15 52.12
CA GLY A 453 28.88 21.69 52.87
C GLY A 453 28.46 22.72 53.94
N ASP A 454 29.45 23.43 54.44
CA ASP A 454 29.22 24.54 55.34
C ASP A 454 28.45 25.70 54.67
N LYS A 455 28.17 26.78 55.39
CA LYS A 455 27.49 27.97 54.87
C LYS A 455 28.19 28.64 53.69
N ASN A 456 29.47 28.32 53.44
CA ASN A 456 30.25 28.80 52.31
C ASN A 456 30.41 27.75 51.18
N GLY A 457 29.87 26.56 51.35
CA GLY A 457 30.00 25.45 50.37
C GLY A 457 31.34 24.73 50.43
N LYS A 458 32.09 24.81 51.55
CA LYS A 458 33.34 24.08 51.81
C LYS A 458 33.05 22.76 52.51
N ALA A 459 33.97 21.79 52.33
CA ALA A 459 33.88 20.51 52.99
C ALA A 459 33.79 20.66 54.52
N PRO A 460 32.78 20.13 55.20
CA PRO A 460 32.73 20.09 56.65
C PRO A 460 33.84 19.20 57.20
N LYS A 461 34.31 19.49 58.43
CA LYS A 461 35.44 18.75 59.05
C LYS A 461 35.13 17.29 59.36
N ASP A 462 33.86 16.91 59.46
CA ASP A 462 33.40 15.64 60.02
C ASP A 462 32.54 14.77 59.05
N CYS A 463 32.46 15.08 57.75
CA CYS A 463 31.82 14.20 56.75
C CYS A 463 32.75 13.04 56.39
N LYS A 464 32.79 11.99 57.19
CA LYS A 464 33.50 10.77 56.90
C LYS A 464 32.55 9.67 56.42
#